data_e459f7f7f00231f53c21094172d9a691
#
_entry.id   e459f7f7f00231f53c21094172d9a691
#
_cell.length_a   1.000
_cell.length_b   1.000
_cell.length_c   1.000
_cell.angle_alpha   90.00
_cell.angle_beta   90.00
_cell.angle_gamma   90.00
#
_symmetry.space_group_name_H-M   'P 1'
#
loop_
_entity.id
_entity.type
_entity.pdbx_description
1 polymer ?
#
loop_
_entity_poly.entity_id
_entity_poly.type
_entity_poly.pdbx_seq_one_letter_code
_entity_poly.pdbx_strand_id
1 'polypeptide(L)'
;EFAWKTQNQGLLFLNKEIEDKISTGVKSFSYSFSTDSDFYADNIRVSKGCYYFDFHTPDKVIYDMKMSYPGLHNVENAVVALAVAFSLGLNEYELRDALADFAGMKRRFDLRLKTDTTIYYDDYAHHPQEIEATISSLKSLYPDKRICGVFQPHLYSRTKDFADWFAESLGMLDDVILLPIYPAREEPIAGVSSK
;
A
#
# COMPACT_ATOMS: atom_id res chain seq x y z
N GLU A 1 5.80 -12.71 -17.93
CA GLU A 1 7.11 -12.37 -18.51
C GLU A 1 8.20 -12.24 -17.45
N PHE A 2 7.94 -11.53 -16.33
CA PHE A 2 8.91 -11.35 -15.23
C PHE A 2 9.32 -12.68 -14.59
N ALA A 3 8.38 -13.58 -14.30
CA ALA A 3 8.65 -14.88 -13.69
C ALA A 3 9.58 -15.76 -14.52
N TRP A 4 9.52 -15.66 -15.85
CA TRP A 4 10.40 -16.40 -16.77
C TRP A 4 11.85 -15.86 -16.81
N LYS A 5 12.06 -14.63 -16.32
CA LYS A 5 13.40 -14.03 -16.24
C LYS A 5 14.11 -14.37 -14.95
N THR A 6 13.42 -14.99 -13.99
CA THR A 6 14.03 -15.41 -12.73
C THR A 6 14.98 -16.58 -12.99
N GLN A 7 16.23 -16.44 -12.57
CA GLN A 7 17.26 -17.46 -12.77
C GLN A 7 16.99 -18.71 -11.91
N ASN A 8 17.47 -19.88 -12.31
CA ASN A 8 17.23 -21.17 -11.66
C ASN A 8 17.55 -21.24 -10.16
N GLN A 9 18.34 -20.32 -9.63
CA GLN A 9 18.64 -20.22 -8.18
C GLN A 9 17.91 -19.06 -7.51
N GLY A 10 17.06 -18.35 -8.23
CA GLY A 10 16.25 -17.26 -7.67
C GLY A 10 15.08 -17.79 -6.84
N LEU A 11 14.59 -16.93 -5.95
CA LEU A 11 13.32 -17.10 -5.25
C LEU A 11 12.30 -16.13 -5.83
N LEU A 12 11.07 -16.58 -5.97
CA LEU A 12 9.96 -15.74 -6.44
C LEU A 12 8.92 -15.63 -5.33
N PHE A 13 8.52 -14.42 -4.99
CA PHE A 13 7.44 -14.15 -4.04
C PHE A 13 6.24 -13.63 -4.82
N LEU A 14 5.11 -14.31 -4.70
CA LEU A 14 3.89 -14.05 -5.44
C LEU A 14 2.77 -13.66 -4.49
N ASN A 15 2.05 -12.60 -4.80
CA ASN A 15 0.79 -12.37 -4.13
C ASN A 15 -0.17 -13.54 -4.41
N LYS A 16 -0.86 -14.02 -3.39
CA LYS A 16 -1.73 -15.20 -3.46
C LYS A 16 -2.78 -15.10 -4.57
N GLU A 17 -3.29 -13.92 -4.84
CA GLU A 17 -4.32 -13.68 -5.86
C GLU A 17 -3.85 -13.98 -7.30
N ILE A 18 -2.54 -13.98 -7.52
CA ILE A 18 -1.96 -14.23 -8.84
C ILE A 18 -1.14 -15.52 -8.90
N GLU A 19 -0.98 -16.23 -7.79
CA GLU A 19 -0.15 -17.45 -7.71
C GLU A 19 -0.57 -18.47 -8.77
N ASP A 20 -1.86 -18.79 -8.86
CA ASP A 20 -2.40 -19.78 -9.81
C ASP A 20 -2.28 -19.33 -11.28
N LYS A 21 -2.06 -18.04 -11.52
CA LYS A 21 -1.93 -17.49 -12.88
C LYS A 21 -0.50 -17.51 -13.40
N ILE A 22 0.46 -17.84 -12.53
CA ILE A 22 1.89 -17.77 -12.84
C ILE A 22 2.50 -19.17 -12.72
N SER A 23 2.84 -19.75 -13.86
CA SER A 23 3.68 -20.95 -13.89
C SER A 23 5.14 -20.56 -13.87
N THR A 24 5.91 -21.09 -12.94
CA THR A 24 7.34 -20.83 -12.80
C THR A 24 8.13 -22.11 -12.62
N GLY A 25 9.34 -22.16 -13.17
CA GLY A 25 10.29 -23.25 -12.97
C GLY A 25 11.23 -23.08 -11.78
N VAL A 26 11.06 -21.98 -10.99
CA VAL A 26 11.88 -21.68 -9.83
C VAL A 26 11.06 -21.81 -8.56
N LYS A 27 11.74 -21.96 -7.43
CA LYS A 27 11.09 -22.00 -6.12
C LYS A 27 10.32 -20.70 -5.89
N SER A 28 9.03 -20.82 -5.59
CA SER A 28 8.17 -19.68 -5.29
C SER A 28 7.54 -19.83 -3.91
N PHE A 29 7.19 -18.69 -3.33
CA PHE A 29 6.44 -18.56 -2.11
C PHE A 29 5.29 -17.59 -2.33
N SER A 30 4.14 -17.89 -1.76
CA SER A 30 2.99 -17.01 -1.76
C SER A 30 2.98 -16.10 -0.53
N TYR A 31 2.40 -14.89 -0.68
CA TYR A 31 2.15 -13.99 0.42
C TYR A 31 0.79 -13.31 0.31
N SER A 32 0.16 -13.03 1.43
CA SER A 32 -1.10 -12.26 1.51
C SER A 32 -1.53 -12.02 2.97
N PHE A 33 -2.83 -11.74 3.17
CA PHE A 33 -3.50 -11.82 4.48
C PHE A 33 -4.24 -13.15 4.70
N SER A 34 -4.18 -14.07 3.76
CA SER A 34 -4.85 -15.37 3.86
C SER A 34 -3.95 -16.42 4.48
N THR A 35 -4.51 -17.22 5.38
CA THR A 35 -3.80 -18.28 6.12
C THR A 35 -3.33 -19.45 5.24
N ASP A 36 -3.74 -19.51 3.97
CA ASP A 36 -3.30 -20.49 2.99
C ASP A 36 -2.07 -20.03 2.17
N SER A 37 -1.49 -18.88 2.53
CA SER A 37 -0.22 -18.39 1.98
C SER A 37 0.98 -18.89 2.79
N ASP A 38 2.14 -18.98 2.15
CA ASP A 38 3.40 -19.34 2.83
C ASP A 38 3.82 -18.28 3.86
N PHE A 39 3.63 -17.01 3.49
CA PHE A 39 3.86 -15.87 4.37
C PHE A 39 2.60 -15.02 4.45
N TYR A 40 2.14 -14.73 5.66
CA TYR A 40 0.95 -13.90 5.83
C TYR A 40 0.98 -13.12 7.15
N ALA A 41 0.10 -12.14 7.26
CA ALA A 41 -0.16 -11.43 8.48
C ALA A 41 -1.60 -11.62 8.92
N ASP A 42 -1.80 -11.87 10.19
CA ASP A 42 -3.10 -11.86 10.84
C ASP A 42 -3.10 -11.03 12.13
N ASN A 43 -4.20 -11.09 12.89
CA ASN A 43 -4.34 -10.34 14.14
C ASN A 43 -3.95 -8.85 14.00
N ILE A 44 -4.31 -8.25 12.84
CA ILE A 44 -3.94 -6.87 12.52
C ILE A 44 -4.75 -5.91 13.38
N ARG A 45 -4.07 -5.02 14.09
CA ARG A 45 -4.67 -4.02 14.97
C ARG A 45 -3.96 -2.69 14.89
N VAL A 46 -4.69 -1.62 15.12
CA VAL A 46 -4.16 -0.26 15.15
C VAL A 46 -4.15 0.24 16.58
N SER A 47 -3.02 0.75 17.02
CA SER A 47 -2.89 1.40 18.33
C SER A 47 -1.90 2.55 18.25
N LYS A 48 -2.31 3.73 18.76
CA LYS A 48 -1.48 4.95 18.82
C LYS A 48 -0.86 5.33 17.46
N GLY A 49 -1.58 5.10 16.35
CA GLY A 49 -1.13 5.42 15.00
C GLY A 49 -0.12 4.44 14.40
N CYS A 50 0.11 3.30 15.05
CA CYS A 50 0.94 2.21 14.54
C CYS A 50 0.07 0.99 14.25
N TYR A 51 0.49 0.19 13.28
CA TYR A 51 -0.04 -1.13 13.04
C TYR A 51 0.75 -2.16 13.84
N TYR A 52 0.02 -3.15 14.36
CA TYR A 52 0.58 -4.34 15.00
C TYR A 52 -0.05 -5.56 14.33
N PHE A 53 0.73 -6.59 14.07
CA PHE A 53 0.25 -7.82 13.45
C PHE A 53 1.15 -9.00 13.81
N ASP A 54 0.63 -10.20 13.62
CA ASP A 54 1.40 -11.41 13.77
C ASP A 54 1.87 -11.84 12.37
N PHE A 55 3.19 -12.02 12.20
CA PHE A 55 3.80 -12.42 10.94
C PHE A 55 4.06 -13.90 10.92
N HIS A 56 3.38 -14.60 10.02
CA HIS A 56 3.50 -16.04 9.83
C HIS A 56 4.50 -16.35 8.72
N THR A 57 5.35 -17.33 9.00
CA THR A 57 6.30 -17.92 8.06
C THR A 57 6.02 -19.41 7.95
N PRO A 58 6.58 -20.13 6.96
CA PRO A 58 6.44 -21.58 6.89
C PRO A 58 6.90 -22.34 8.15
N ASP A 59 7.80 -21.74 8.94
CA ASP A 59 8.43 -22.43 10.04
C ASP A 59 7.96 -21.95 11.43
N LYS A 60 7.53 -20.70 11.55
CA LYS A 60 7.16 -20.10 12.84
C LYS A 60 6.28 -18.86 12.70
N VAL A 61 5.74 -18.43 13.83
CA VAL A 61 5.03 -17.15 13.95
C VAL A 61 5.88 -16.16 14.72
N ILE A 62 5.99 -14.94 14.21
CA ILE A 62 6.60 -13.79 14.89
C ILE A 62 5.47 -12.88 15.34
N TYR A 63 5.10 -12.98 16.61
CA TYR A 63 3.98 -12.26 17.19
C TYR A 63 4.27 -10.78 17.36
N ASP A 64 3.24 -9.95 17.29
CA ASP A 64 3.26 -8.54 17.71
C ASP A 64 4.31 -7.70 16.98
N MET A 65 4.41 -7.87 15.67
CA MET A 65 5.25 -7.03 14.81
C MET A 65 4.69 -5.62 14.79
N LYS A 66 5.53 -4.62 15.06
CA LYS A 66 5.15 -3.22 15.06
C LYS A 66 5.59 -2.55 13.77
N MET A 67 4.66 -1.87 13.12
CA MET A 67 4.93 -1.03 11.96
C MET A 67 4.44 0.40 12.23
N SER A 68 5.36 1.35 12.18
CA SER A 68 5.04 2.79 12.37
C SER A 68 4.52 3.46 11.10
N TYR A 69 4.69 2.82 9.96
CA TYR A 69 4.25 3.30 8.66
C TYR A 69 2.81 2.84 8.38
N PRO A 70 1.85 3.76 8.30
CA PRO A 70 0.43 3.38 8.29
C PRO A 70 -0.07 2.91 6.91
N GLY A 71 -1.23 2.27 6.93
CA GLY A 71 -1.93 1.75 5.75
C GLY A 71 -1.96 0.21 5.70
N LEU A 72 -3.16 -0.36 5.53
CA LEU A 72 -3.31 -1.82 5.46
C LEU A 72 -2.52 -2.42 4.27
N HIS A 73 -2.54 -1.74 3.12
CA HIS A 73 -1.73 -2.13 1.96
C HIS A 73 -0.22 -2.10 2.25
N ASN A 74 0.24 -1.24 3.19
CA ASN A 74 1.63 -1.22 3.62
C ASN A 74 1.95 -2.38 4.56
N VAL A 75 0.97 -2.91 5.30
CA VAL A 75 1.14 -4.17 6.04
C VAL A 75 1.39 -5.32 5.06
N GLU A 76 0.64 -5.41 3.96
CA GLU A 76 0.87 -6.42 2.92
C GLU A 76 2.25 -6.28 2.26
N ASN A 77 2.65 -5.04 1.96
CA ASN A 77 4.01 -4.75 1.46
C ASN A 77 5.09 -5.15 2.50
N ALA A 78 4.82 -4.95 3.79
CA ALA A 78 5.71 -5.39 4.85
C ALA A 78 5.82 -6.92 4.92
N VAL A 79 4.70 -7.65 4.73
CA VAL A 79 4.70 -9.12 4.70
C VAL A 79 5.69 -9.63 3.65
N VAL A 80 5.63 -9.15 2.41
CA VAL A 80 6.57 -9.61 1.37
C VAL A 80 8.00 -9.16 1.65
N ALA A 81 8.21 -7.96 2.16
CA ALA A 81 9.56 -7.50 2.54
C ALA A 81 10.18 -8.36 3.66
N LEU A 82 9.38 -8.67 4.69
CA LEU A 82 9.78 -9.56 5.78
C LEU A 82 10.01 -10.99 5.27
N ALA A 83 9.18 -11.49 4.34
CA ALA A 83 9.34 -12.81 3.72
C ALA A 83 10.68 -12.92 2.98
N VAL A 84 11.04 -11.90 2.20
CA VAL A 84 12.34 -11.83 1.52
C VAL A 84 13.48 -11.81 2.54
N ALA A 85 13.42 -10.93 3.53
CA ALA A 85 14.46 -10.79 4.55
C ALA A 85 14.61 -12.07 5.39
N PHE A 86 13.51 -12.70 5.79
CA PHE A 86 13.51 -13.99 6.47
C PHE A 86 14.16 -15.09 5.62
N SER A 87 13.82 -15.15 4.33
CA SER A 87 14.40 -16.14 3.40
C SER A 87 15.90 -15.92 3.14
N LEU A 88 16.40 -14.71 3.38
CA LEU A 88 17.82 -14.38 3.35
C LEU A 88 18.54 -14.68 4.68
N GLY A 89 17.81 -15.17 5.69
CA GLY A 89 18.37 -15.61 6.95
C GLY A 89 18.44 -14.56 8.06
N LEU A 90 17.75 -13.42 7.90
CA LEU A 90 17.64 -12.45 8.99
C LEU A 90 16.87 -13.05 10.16
N ASN A 91 17.36 -12.78 11.37
CA ASN A 91 16.71 -13.25 12.59
C ASN A 91 15.53 -12.36 13.01
N GLU A 92 14.76 -12.82 13.98
CA GLU A 92 13.57 -12.12 14.46
C GLU A 92 13.85 -10.70 14.96
N TYR A 93 14.97 -10.49 15.68
CA TYR A 93 15.31 -9.16 16.20
C TYR A 93 15.57 -8.17 15.07
N GLU A 94 16.33 -8.59 14.07
CA GLU A 94 16.63 -7.78 12.89
C GLU A 94 15.35 -7.40 12.11
N LEU A 95 14.43 -8.36 11.95
CA LEU A 95 13.16 -8.11 11.29
C LEU A 95 12.29 -7.11 12.06
N ARG A 96 12.22 -7.24 13.39
CA ARG A 96 11.45 -6.33 14.26
C ARG A 96 12.01 -4.92 14.24
N ASP A 97 13.32 -4.80 14.43
CA ASP A 97 13.99 -3.49 14.49
C ASP A 97 13.85 -2.76 13.14
N ALA A 98 14.12 -3.45 12.02
CA ALA A 98 14.01 -2.87 10.71
C ALA A 98 12.58 -2.39 10.39
N LEU A 99 11.56 -3.17 10.76
CA LEU A 99 10.17 -2.78 10.53
C LEU A 99 9.73 -1.62 11.43
N ALA A 100 10.15 -1.62 12.71
CA ALA A 100 9.80 -0.57 13.66
C ALA A 100 10.44 0.77 13.31
N ASP A 101 11.68 0.75 12.80
CA ASP A 101 12.46 1.92 12.42
C ASP A 101 12.14 2.44 11.01
N PHE A 102 11.38 1.68 10.23
CA PHE A 102 11.03 2.10 8.87
C PHE A 102 10.17 3.36 8.89
N ALA A 103 10.77 4.46 8.49
CA ALA A 103 10.13 5.79 8.48
C ALA A 103 9.21 6.02 7.26
N GLY A 104 9.07 5.03 6.37
CA GLY A 104 8.30 5.16 5.15
C GLY A 104 9.08 5.78 3.98
N MET A 105 8.34 6.09 2.91
CA MET A 105 8.89 6.71 1.70
C MET A 105 8.25 8.08 1.47
N LYS A 106 9.03 9.03 0.98
CA LYS A 106 8.50 10.36 0.59
C LYS A 106 7.37 10.20 -0.43
N ARG A 107 6.30 10.96 -0.21
CA ARG A 107 5.11 11.00 -1.08
C ARG A 107 4.39 9.65 -1.21
N ARG A 108 4.52 8.75 -0.23
CA ARG A 108 3.72 7.54 -0.13
C ARG A 108 3.21 7.43 1.28
N PHE A 109 1.97 7.85 1.51
CA PHE A 109 1.36 8.00 2.82
C PHE A 109 2.29 8.75 3.81
N ASP A 110 2.94 9.80 3.31
CA ASP A 110 4.04 10.52 3.97
C ASP A 110 3.48 11.55 4.96
N LEU A 111 3.65 11.34 6.24
CA LEU A 111 3.22 12.25 7.29
C LEU A 111 4.09 13.52 7.28
N ARG A 112 3.53 14.63 6.82
CA ARG A 112 4.22 15.92 6.68
C ARG A 112 4.01 16.85 7.85
N LEU A 113 2.84 16.79 8.49
CA LEU A 113 2.50 17.63 9.63
C LEU A 113 1.57 16.86 10.58
N LYS A 114 1.85 16.99 11.87
CA LYS A 114 0.95 16.53 12.92
C LYS A 114 0.94 17.54 14.06
N THR A 115 -0.23 18.14 14.28
CA THR A 115 -0.53 19.02 15.41
C THR A 115 -1.72 18.47 16.18
N ASP A 116 -2.15 19.13 17.22
CA ASP A 116 -3.35 18.72 17.99
C ASP A 116 -4.63 18.79 17.15
N THR A 117 -4.70 19.70 16.19
CA THR A 117 -5.91 19.96 15.39
C THR A 117 -5.82 19.46 13.96
N THR A 118 -4.61 19.40 13.38
CA THR A 118 -4.41 19.15 11.96
C THR A 118 -3.35 18.08 11.74
N ILE A 119 -3.64 17.16 10.82
CA ILE A 119 -2.71 16.15 10.36
C ILE A 119 -2.68 16.24 8.83
N TYR A 120 -1.47 16.28 8.25
CA TYR A 120 -1.31 16.35 6.81
C TYR A 120 -0.44 15.20 6.31
N TYR A 121 -1.00 14.46 5.38
CA TYR A 121 -0.31 13.40 4.62
C TYR A 121 -0.12 13.82 3.16
N ASP A 122 1.04 13.51 2.60
CA ASP A 122 1.34 13.62 1.17
C ASP A 122 1.42 12.22 0.57
N ASP A 123 0.59 11.96 -0.45
CA ASP A 123 0.56 10.66 -1.12
C ASP A 123 0.67 10.83 -2.64
N TYR A 124 1.35 9.92 -3.28
CA TYR A 124 1.48 9.88 -4.74
C TYR A 124 0.35 9.10 -5.42
N ALA A 125 -0.69 8.74 -4.69
CA ALA A 125 -1.84 8.03 -5.21
C ALA A 125 -2.41 8.75 -6.45
N HIS A 126 -2.45 8.04 -7.57
CA HIS A 126 -2.85 8.58 -8.85
C HIS A 126 -3.73 7.61 -9.66
N HIS A 127 -4.09 6.49 -9.06
CA HIS A 127 -5.07 5.52 -9.55
C HIS A 127 -6.22 5.44 -8.53
N PRO A 128 -7.49 5.26 -8.97
CA PRO A 128 -8.63 5.21 -8.05
C PRO A 128 -8.45 4.25 -6.86
N GLN A 129 -7.94 3.06 -7.10
CA GLN A 129 -7.68 2.06 -6.05
C GLN A 129 -6.64 2.53 -5.02
N GLU A 130 -5.60 3.26 -5.46
CA GLU A 130 -4.60 3.82 -4.53
C GLU A 130 -5.23 4.92 -3.67
N ILE A 131 -6.08 5.77 -4.25
CA ILE A 131 -6.82 6.82 -3.54
C ILE A 131 -7.76 6.21 -2.51
N GLU A 132 -8.53 5.20 -2.89
CA GLU A 132 -9.41 4.46 -2.00
C GLU A 132 -8.64 3.85 -0.82
N ALA A 133 -7.52 3.18 -1.09
CA ALA A 133 -6.67 2.58 -0.06
C ALA A 133 -6.13 3.63 0.92
N THR A 134 -5.70 4.79 0.42
CA THR A 134 -5.22 5.91 1.23
C THR A 134 -6.33 6.48 2.11
N ILE A 135 -7.50 6.75 1.55
CA ILE A 135 -8.65 7.32 2.30
C ILE A 135 -9.15 6.32 3.35
N SER A 136 -9.28 5.04 3.00
CA SER A 136 -9.69 3.98 3.92
C SER A 136 -8.72 3.85 5.09
N SER A 137 -7.42 3.96 4.81
CA SER A 137 -6.38 3.94 5.84
C SER A 137 -6.49 5.16 6.78
N LEU A 138 -6.73 6.36 6.24
CA LEU A 138 -6.93 7.57 7.05
C LEU A 138 -8.19 7.48 7.92
N LYS A 139 -9.30 6.97 7.38
CA LYS A 139 -10.54 6.75 8.16
C LYS A 139 -10.34 5.76 9.30
N SER A 140 -9.58 4.70 9.05
CA SER A 140 -9.26 3.71 10.08
C SER A 140 -8.36 4.28 11.19
N LEU A 141 -7.38 5.11 10.81
CA LEU A 141 -6.44 5.73 11.76
C LEU A 141 -7.07 6.87 12.56
N TYR A 142 -8.02 7.59 11.97
CA TYR A 142 -8.61 8.82 12.51
C TYR A 142 -10.14 8.83 12.34
N PRO A 143 -10.86 7.89 12.97
CA PRO A 143 -12.31 7.71 12.74
C PRO A 143 -13.15 8.95 13.09
N ASP A 144 -12.67 9.79 14.01
CA ASP A 144 -13.38 10.98 14.49
C ASP A 144 -12.95 12.28 13.79
N LYS A 145 -12.06 12.18 12.79
CA LYS A 145 -11.56 13.37 12.09
C LYS A 145 -12.22 13.53 10.73
N ARG A 146 -12.51 14.79 10.38
CA ARG A 146 -12.90 15.19 9.03
C ARG A 146 -11.70 15.09 8.09
N ILE A 147 -11.89 14.49 6.93
CA ILE A 147 -10.83 14.25 5.94
C ILE A 147 -11.09 15.11 4.72
N CYS A 148 -10.18 16.06 4.46
CA CYS A 148 -10.18 16.89 3.28
C CYS A 148 -9.07 16.43 2.33
N GLY A 149 -9.42 16.13 1.08
CA GLY A 149 -8.48 15.72 0.04
C GLY A 149 -8.24 16.84 -0.98
N VAL A 150 -6.97 17.11 -1.29
CA VAL A 150 -6.58 17.95 -2.44
C VAL A 150 -6.02 17.03 -3.50
N PHE A 151 -6.71 16.92 -4.63
CA PHE A 151 -6.33 15.99 -5.69
C PHE A 151 -6.08 16.71 -7.00
N GLN A 152 -4.94 16.41 -7.63
CA GLN A 152 -4.61 16.82 -8.97
C GLN A 152 -4.63 15.61 -9.91
N PRO A 153 -5.63 15.47 -10.79
CA PRO A 153 -5.62 14.40 -11.78
C PRO A 153 -4.38 14.50 -12.67
N HIS A 154 -3.80 13.36 -13.00
CA HIS A 154 -2.60 13.28 -13.83
C HIS A 154 -2.93 12.54 -15.12
N LEU A 155 -2.68 13.16 -16.28
CA LEU A 155 -3.00 12.73 -17.64
C LEU A 155 -4.50 12.86 -17.99
N TYR A 156 -4.77 13.39 -19.18
CA TYR A 156 -6.13 13.49 -19.71
C TYR A 156 -6.70 12.10 -20.03
N SER A 157 -5.90 11.22 -20.62
CA SER A 157 -6.32 9.86 -20.94
C SER A 157 -6.77 9.10 -19.71
N ARG A 158 -5.97 9.09 -18.65
CA ARG A 158 -6.30 8.43 -17.38
C ARG A 158 -7.56 9.04 -16.74
N THR A 159 -7.65 10.38 -16.72
CA THR A 159 -8.82 11.06 -16.15
C THR A 159 -10.09 10.67 -16.89
N LYS A 160 -10.04 10.56 -18.22
CA LYS A 160 -11.16 10.11 -19.05
C LYS A 160 -11.53 8.66 -18.76
N ASP A 161 -10.54 7.77 -18.78
CA ASP A 161 -10.77 6.33 -18.68
C ASP A 161 -11.28 5.89 -17.31
N PHE A 162 -10.92 6.62 -16.25
CA PHE A 162 -11.26 6.30 -14.87
C PHE A 162 -12.12 7.35 -14.17
N ALA A 163 -12.81 8.22 -14.92
CA ALA A 163 -13.58 9.34 -14.36
C ALA A 163 -14.56 8.92 -13.26
N ASP A 164 -15.38 7.90 -13.53
CA ASP A 164 -16.38 7.41 -12.58
C ASP A 164 -15.72 6.81 -11.32
N TRP A 165 -14.63 6.06 -11.48
CA TRP A 165 -13.91 5.48 -10.37
C TRP A 165 -13.17 6.52 -9.53
N PHE A 166 -12.67 7.59 -10.17
CA PHE A 166 -12.14 8.73 -9.41
C PHE A 166 -13.25 9.44 -8.62
N ALA A 167 -14.42 9.64 -9.22
CA ALA A 167 -15.56 10.24 -8.53
C ALA A 167 -16.00 9.40 -7.32
N GLU A 168 -16.05 8.07 -7.48
CA GLU A 168 -16.40 7.13 -6.41
C GLU A 168 -15.36 7.15 -5.26
N SER A 169 -14.08 6.99 -5.58
CA SER A 169 -13.02 6.98 -4.56
C SER A 169 -12.88 8.32 -3.84
N LEU A 170 -12.91 9.45 -4.56
CA LEU A 170 -12.85 10.77 -3.96
C LEU A 170 -14.12 11.13 -3.18
N GLY A 171 -15.29 10.57 -3.57
CA GLY A 171 -16.54 10.70 -2.85
C GLY A 171 -16.53 10.10 -1.42
N MET A 172 -15.51 9.32 -1.09
CA MET A 172 -15.28 8.85 0.27
C MET A 172 -14.77 9.94 1.22
N LEU A 173 -14.25 11.05 0.72
CA LEU A 173 -13.78 12.20 1.51
C LEU A 173 -14.94 13.04 2.01
N ASP A 174 -14.73 13.77 3.11
CA ASP A 174 -15.70 14.76 3.60
C ASP A 174 -15.66 16.05 2.77
N ASP A 175 -14.46 16.42 2.30
CA ASP A 175 -14.25 17.56 1.40
C ASP A 175 -13.25 17.20 0.32
N VAL A 176 -13.52 17.65 -0.91
CA VAL A 176 -12.63 17.44 -2.06
C VAL A 176 -12.30 18.77 -2.72
N ILE A 177 -11.01 19.03 -2.90
CA ILE A 177 -10.51 20.15 -3.70
C ILE A 177 -9.85 19.55 -4.95
N LEU A 178 -10.44 19.77 -6.11
CA LEU A 178 -9.89 19.32 -7.38
C LEU A 178 -9.08 20.44 -8.04
N LEU A 179 -7.83 20.11 -8.35
CA LEU A 179 -6.95 20.98 -9.14
C LEU A 179 -7.12 20.68 -10.64
N PRO A 180 -6.74 21.63 -11.53
CA PRO A 180 -6.69 21.35 -12.96
C PRO A 180 -5.83 20.11 -13.28
N ILE A 181 -6.23 19.35 -14.31
CA ILE A 181 -5.49 18.18 -14.76
C ILE A 181 -4.03 18.56 -15.07
N TYR A 182 -3.07 17.81 -14.53
CA TYR A 182 -1.68 17.91 -14.93
C TYR A 182 -1.45 17.11 -16.22
N PRO A 183 -1.18 17.76 -17.35
CA PRO A 183 -1.17 17.12 -18.67
C PRO A 183 0.06 16.21 -18.89
N ALA A 184 1.15 16.46 -18.17
CA ALA A 184 2.46 15.86 -18.42
C ALA A 184 2.91 16.05 -19.89
N ARG A 185 2.72 15.01 -20.72
CA ARG A 185 3.10 15.03 -22.16
C ARG A 185 1.89 14.88 -23.09
N GLU A 186 0.68 14.94 -22.54
CA GLU A 186 -0.56 14.78 -23.31
C GLU A 186 -1.13 16.13 -23.72
N GLU A 187 -1.70 16.19 -24.91
CA GLU A 187 -2.54 17.29 -25.33
C GLU A 187 -3.92 17.19 -24.66
N PRO A 188 -4.60 18.34 -24.41
CA PRO A 188 -5.92 18.34 -23.83
C PRO A 188 -6.92 17.55 -24.68
N ILE A 189 -7.72 16.71 -24.03
CA ILE A 189 -8.79 15.96 -24.68
C ILE A 189 -10.10 16.76 -24.54
N ALA A 190 -10.77 17.02 -25.63
CA ALA A 190 -12.03 17.76 -25.64
C ALA A 190 -13.09 17.11 -24.74
N GLY A 191 -13.71 17.89 -23.86
CA GLY A 191 -14.72 17.41 -22.90
C GLY A 191 -14.15 16.74 -21.64
N VAL A 192 -12.82 16.64 -21.49
CA VAL A 192 -12.18 16.08 -20.29
C VAL A 192 -11.64 17.19 -19.41
N SER A 193 -12.16 17.28 -18.20
CA SER A 193 -11.72 18.25 -17.20
C SER A 193 -11.80 17.64 -15.78
N SER A 194 -11.25 18.32 -14.82
CA SER A 194 -11.41 17.98 -13.39
C SER A 194 -12.68 18.59 -12.75
N LYS A 195 -13.53 19.22 -13.56
CA LYS A 195 -14.79 19.85 -13.12
C LYS A 195 -15.97 18.96 -13.41
#